data_2e6190cf133e125a4ed88636c4555b92
#
_entry.id   2e6190cf133e125a4ed88636c4555b92
#
_cell.length_a   1.000
_cell.length_b   1.000
_cell.length_c   1.000
_cell.angle_alpha   90.00
_cell.angle_beta   90.00
_cell.angle_gamma   90.00
#
_symmetry.space_group_name_H-M   'P 1'
#
loop_
_entity.id
_entity.type
_entity.pdbx_description
1 polymer ?
#
loop_
_entity_poly.entity_id
_entity_poly.type
_entity_poly.pdbx_seq_one_letter_code
_entity_poly.pdbx_strand_id
1 'polypeptide(L)'
;TPDVSSAASDVYKRQDYVFCDDDSDGDANNGSISINADSFNVLKSSILGDTQQEADFDVSFFANSENAESGVDPIEFPYITPTKNSSASHWESISTEIFVRVTNKATGCISSGKAFNLVVNTLPIVFEVDDLFLCDDDYDGIVEGFNLESRTNELRSGNDLTDPNDLDNQSC
;
A
#
# COMPACT_ATOMS: atom_id res chain seq x y z
N THR A 1 -16.51 -48.66 -3.71
CA THR A 1 -15.64 -47.51 -4.00
C THR A 1 -16.05 -46.42 -3.02
N PRO A 2 -15.18 -45.98 -2.10
CA PRO A 2 -15.50 -44.81 -1.29
C PRO A 2 -15.50 -43.60 -2.19
N ASP A 3 -16.61 -42.90 -2.15
CA ASP A 3 -16.82 -41.61 -2.78
C ASP A 3 -15.93 -40.61 -2.07
N VAL A 4 -14.82 -40.20 -2.68
CA VAL A 4 -14.01 -39.09 -2.24
C VAL A 4 -14.79 -37.82 -2.55
N SER A 5 -15.67 -37.47 -1.62
CA SER A 5 -16.24 -36.14 -1.57
C SER A 5 -15.08 -35.16 -1.62
N SER A 6 -14.88 -34.54 -2.77
CA SER A 6 -14.10 -33.35 -2.93
C SER A 6 -14.74 -32.31 -2.01
N ALA A 7 -14.20 -32.17 -0.78
CA ALA A 7 -14.44 -30.99 0.00
C ALA A 7 -14.03 -29.82 -0.88
N ALA A 8 -15.02 -29.12 -1.40
CA ALA A 8 -14.79 -27.85 -2.07
C ALA A 8 -13.93 -27.04 -1.10
N SER A 9 -12.69 -26.84 -1.47
CA SER A 9 -11.81 -25.85 -0.84
C SER A 9 -12.62 -24.57 -0.85
N ASP A 10 -13.14 -24.21 0.30
CA ASP A 10 -13.73 -22.89 0.51
C ASP A 10 -12.62 -21.91 0.11
N VAL A 11 -12.80 -21.26 -1.02
CA VAL A 11 -11.86 -20.26 -1.51
C VAL A 11 -12.02 -19.09 -0.54
N TYR A 12 -11.29 -19.16 0.58
CA TYR A 12 -11.17 -18.08 1.52
C TYR A 12 -10.77 -16.86 0.71
N LYS A 13 -11.65 -15.87 0.66
CA LYS A 13 -11.46 -14.65 -0.11
C LYS A 13 -10.27 -13.95 0.54
N ARG A 14 -9.10 -14.15 -0.03
CA ARG A 14 -7.84 -13.60 0.46
C ARG A 14 -7.97 -12.09 0.47
N GLN A 15 -7.90 -11.52 1.64
CA GLN A 15 -8.01 -10.08 1.84
C GLN A 15 -6.64 -9.48 1.55
N ASP A 16 -6.60 -8.47 0.68
CA ASP A 16 -5.38 -7.69 0.48
C ASP A 16 -5.09 -6.85 1.73
N TYR A 17 -3.82 -6.79 2.11
CA TYR A 17 -3.36 -5.91 3.18
C TYR A 17 -2.83 -4.64 2.55
N VAL A 18 -3.50 -3.53 2.88
CA VAL A 18 -3.26 -2.23 2.25
C VAL A 18 -2.60 -1.30 3.25
N PHE A 19 -1.49 -0.71 2.87
CA PHE A 19 -0.75 0.30 3.61
C PHE A 19 -0.62 1.56 2.78
N CYS A 20 -0.39 2.70 3.45
CA CYS A 20 0.12 3.89 2.80
C CYS A 20 1.64 3.88 2.91
N ASP A 21 2.31 4.40 1.88
CA ASP A 21 3.73 4.69 1.93
C ASP A 21 4.04 5.62 3.11
N ASP A 22 5.18 5.41 3.75
CA ASP A 22 5.65 6.20 4.88
C ASP A 22 7.18 6.24 4.90
N ASP A 23 7.76 6.91 5.87
CA ASP A 23 9.22 7.04 6.02
C ASP A 23 9.87 5.86 6.80
N SER A 24 9.16 4.77 7.00
CA SER A 24 9.65 3.63 7.80
C SER A 24 10.84 2.90 7.19
N ASP A 25 11.01 3.00 5.87
CA ASP A 25 12.17 2.50 5.14
C ASP A 25 13.20 3.60 4.80
N GLY A 26 12.90 4.85 5.13
CA GLY A 26 13.73 6.04 4.94
C GLY A 26 13.33 6.94 3.76
N ASP A 27 12.26 6.62 3.02
CA ASP A 27 11.74 7.43 1.92
C ASP A 27 10.22 7.28 1.79
N ALA A 28 9.46 8.30 2.14
CA ALA A 28 8.00 8.30 2.16
C ALA A 28 7.32 8.32 0.78
N ASN A 29 8.09 8.28 -0.33
CA ASN A 29 7.53 8.44 -1.68
C ASN A 29 8.05 7.41 -2.70
N ASN A 30 8.67 6.34 -2.23
CA ASN A 30 9.24 5.30 -3.09
C ASN A 30 8.28 4.13 -3.35
N GLY A 31 7.10 4.13 -2.73
CA GLY A 31 6.09 3.06 -2.79
C GLY A 31 6.47 1.82 -2.00
N SER A 32 7.36 1.95 -1.02
CA SER A 32 7.86 0.89 -0.15
C SER A 32 7.66 1.25 1.30
N ILE A 33 7.55 0.24 2.17
CA ILE A 33 7.46 0.40 3.61
C ILE A 33 8.28 -0.68 4.32
N SER A 34 8.67 -0.40 5.55
CA SER A 34 9.29 -1.37 6.44
C SER A 34 8.26 -1.96 7.39
N ILE A 35 8.02 -3.26 7.31
CA ILE A 35 6.99 -3.98 8.06
C ILE A 35 7.64 -4.81 9.16
N ASN A 36 7.14 -4.65 10.38
CA ASN A 36 7.59 -5.42 11.55
C ASN A 36 6.92 -6.79 11.65
N ALA A 37 7.55 -7.70 12.41
CA ALA A 37 7.03 -9.04 12.67
C ALA A 37 5.62 -9.06 13.27
N ASP A 38 5.26 -8.08 14.08
CA ASP A 38 3.95 -8.02 14.74
C ASP A 38 2.80 -7.93 13.76
N SER A 39 2.98 -7.20 12.66
CA SER A 39 1.98 -7.10 11.59
C SER A 39 1.68 -8.47 10.95
N PHE A 40 2.70 -9.31 10.80
CA PHE A 40 2.55 -10.66 10.25
C PHE A 40 2.10 -11.69 11.31
N ASN A 41 2.42 -11.48 12.58
CA ASN A 41 1.99 -12.37 13.65
C ASN A 41 0.46 -12.39 13.79
N VAL A 42 -0.19 -11.26 13.64
CA VAL A 42 -1.68 -11.16 13.62
C VAL A 42 -2.29 -12.03 12.52
N LEU A 43 -1.57 -12.24 11.41
CA LEU A 43 -2.05 -13.03 10.27
C LEU A 43 -1.92 -14.54 10.48
N LYS A 44 -1.04 -15.00 11.36
CA LYS A 44 -0.82 -16.43 11.61
C LYS A 44 -2.09 -17.13 12.07
N SER A 45 -2.81 -16.53 13.00
CA SER A 45 -4.09 -17.07 13.48
C SER A 45 -5.13 -17.15 12.37
N SER A 46 -5.21 -16.14 11.50
CA SER A 46 -6.13 -16.13 10.36
C SER A 46 -5.76 -17.20 9.32
N ILE A 47 -4.47 -17.48 9.12
CA ILE A 47 -3.98 -18.51 8.20
C ILE A 47 -4.27 -19.91 8.75
N LEU A 48 -4.10 -20.12 10.04
CA LEU A 48 -4.34 -21.41 10.70
C LEU A 48 -5.85 -21.67 10.87
N GLY A 49 -6.68 -20.64 10.91
CA GLY A 49 -8.11 -20.74 11.16
C GLY A 49 -8.43 -21.25 12.57
N ASP A 50 -9.71 -21.54 12.82
CA ASP A 50 -10.22 -21.88 14.16
C ASP A 50 -9.83 -23.28 14.66
N THR A 51 -9.33 -24.15 13.76
CA THR A 51 -9.11 -25.57 14.07
C THR A 51 -7.63 -25.93 14.32
N GLN A 52 -6.70 -25.04 14.00
CA GLN A 52 -5.26 -25.28 14.14
C GLN A 52 -4.70 -24.34 15.21
N GLN A 53 -3.94 -24.92 16.15
CA GLN A 53 -3.33 -24.14 17.23
C GLN A 53 -1.92 -23.71 16.84
N GLU A 54 -1.56 -22.46 17.07
CA GLU A 54 -0.22 -21.93 16.80
C GLU A 54 0.91 -22.73 17.50
N ALA A 55 0.60 -23.35 18.63
CA ALA A 55 1.55 -24.20 19.33
C ALA A 55 1.99 -25.44 18.51
N ASP A 56 1.11 -25.94 17.65
CA ASP A 56 1.29 -27.20 16.90
C ASP A 56 1.84 -26.97 15.50
N PHE A 57 1.88 -25.73 15.03
CA PHE A 57 2.28 -25.38 13.67
C PHE A 57 3.35 -24.29 13.64
N ASP A 58 4.28 -24.42 12.69
CA ASP A 58 5.17 -23.34 12.30
C ASP A 58 4.61 -22.66 11.05
N VAL A 59 4.51 -21.34 11.08
CA VAL A 59 4.04 -20.51 9.96
C VAL A 59 5.17 -19.58 9.55
N SER A 60 5.61 -19.71 8.30
CA SER A 60 6.65 -18.87 7.69
C SER A 60 6.13 -18.22 6.42
N PHE A 61 6.60 -17.00 6.15
CA PHE A 61 6.19 -16.20 4.99
C PHE A 61 7.33 -16.10 3.97
N PHE A 62 6.98 -15.94 2.70
CA PHE A 62 7.92 -15.93 1.59
C PHE A 62 7.48 -14.93 0.52
N ALA A 63 8.46 -14.39 -0.20
CA ALA A 63 8.23 -13.46 -1.30
C ALA A 63 7.84 -14.12 -2.63
N ASN A 64 7.96 -15.47 -2.73
CA ASN A 64 7.58 -16.23 -3.92
C ASN A 64 7.17 -17.66 -3.56
N SER A 65 6.47 -18.34 -4.50
CA SER A 65 5.94 -19.69 -4.30
C SER A 65 7.03 -20.75 -4.19
N GLU A 66 8.12 -20.62 -4.95
CA GLU A 66 9.20 -21.61 -4.98
C GLU A 66 9.91 -21.68 -3.62
N ASN A 67 10.16 -20.53 -2.99
CA ASN A 67 10.73 -20.44 -1.66
C ASN A 67 9.76 -20.99 -0.60
N ALA A 68 8.46 -20.75 -0.74
CA ALA A 68 7.46 -21.30 0.17
C ALA A 68 7.38 -22.83 0.08
N GLU A 69 7.49 -23.41 -1.11
CA GLU A 69 7.49 -24.85 -1.34
C GLU A 69 8.76 -25.51 -0.79
N SER A 70 9.93 -24.93 -1.03
CA SER A 70 11.21 -25.45 -0.58
C SER A 70 11.51 -25.15 0.90
N GLY A 71 10.93 -24.07 1.45
CA GLY A 71 11.23 -23.56 2.79
C GLY A 71 12.56 -22.81 2.87
N VAL A 72 13.08 -22.36 1.74
CA VAL A 72 14.34 -21.62 1.64
C VAL A 72 14.05 -20.13 1.59
N ASP A 73 14.87 -19.33 2.26
CA ASP A 73 14.79 -17.86 2.25
C ASP A 73 13.43 -17.29 2.71
N PRO A 74 13.01 -17.61 3.94
CA PRO A 74 11.81 -17.01 4.52
C PRO A 74 11.99 -15.50 4.70
N ILE A 75 10.88 -14.76 4.67
CA ILE A 75 10.89 -13.33 4.97
C ILE A 75 11.42 -13.11 6.39
N GLU A 76 12.47 -12.32 6.50
CA GLU A 76 13.03 -11.83 7.75
C GLU A 76 12.47 -10.44 8.08
N PHE A 77 12.41 -10.08 9.36
CA PHE A 77 11.87 -8.81 9.81
C PHE A 77 12.96 -7.89 10.41
N PRO A 78 12.88 -6.56 10.18
CA PRO A 78 11.85 -5.86 9.42
C PRO A 78 11.90 -6.23 7.93
N TYR A 79 10.73 -6.44 7.33
CA TYR A 79 10.61 -6.71 5.90
C TYR A 79 10.39 -5.41 5.13
N ILE A 80 11.31 -5.09 4.24
CA ILE A 80 11.18 -3.95 3.33
C ILE A 80 10.52 -4.42 2.05
N THR A 81 9.37 -3.84 1.72
CA THR A 81 8.65 -4.18 0.50
C THR A 81 9.41 -3.69 -0.74
N PRO A 82 9.21 -4.31 -1.91
CA PRO A 82 9.86 -3.81 -3.12
C PRO A 82 9.50 -2.37 -3.42
N THR A 83 10.49 -1.60 -3.83
CA THR A 83 10.30 -0.22 -4.27
C THR A 83 9.61 -0.15 -5.63
N LYS A 84 8.98 0.96 -5.89
CA LYS A 84 8.37 1.29 -7.16
C LYS A 84 9.42 1.33 -8.28
N ASN A 85 9.07 0.80 -9.45
CA ASN A 85 9.86 0.98 -10.65
C ASN A 85 9.90 2.48 -11.02
N SER A 86 11.07 3.01 -11.36
CA SER A 86 11.26 4.40 -11.74
C SER A 86 10.41 4.86 -12.93
N SER A 87 9.87 3.92 -13.71
CA SER A 87 8.94 4.20 -14.82
C SER A 87 7.47 4.19 -14.41
N ALA A 88 7.15 3.78 -13.17
CA ALA A 88 5.78 3.76 -12.69
C ALA A 88 5.27 5.17 -12.39
N SER A 89 3.98 5.39 -12.63
CA SER A 89 3.31 6.64 -12.27
C SER A 89 3.40 6.88 -10.76
N HIS A 90 3.53 8.14 -10.35
CA HIS A 90 3.55 8.52 -8.93
C HIS A 90 2.32 8.01 -8.15
N TRP A 91 1.20 7.85 -8.81
CA TRP A 91 -0.07 7.41 -8.24
C TRP A 91 -0.30 5.90 -8.27
N GLU A 92 0.67 5.13 -8.75
CA GLU A 92 0.52 3.70 -8.93
C GLU A 92 0.86 2.96 -7.62
N SER A 93 -0.11 2.20 -7.11
CA SER A 93 0.07 1.32 -5.95
C SER A 93 0.94 0.13 -6.32
N ILE A 94 1.76 -0.31 -5.38
CA ILE A 94 2.58 -1.52 -5.55
C ILE A 94 1.88 -2.68 -4.84
N SER A 95 1.73 -3.77 -5.58
CA SER A 95 1.17 -5.01 -5.04
C SER A 95 2.22 -6.11 -5.07
N THR A 96 2.52 -6.67 -3.91
CA THR A 96 3.46 -7.77 -3.72
C THR A 96 2.71 -9.01 -3.23
N GLU A 97 2.87 -10.13 -3.90
CA GLU A 97 2.31 -11.41 -3.45
C GLU A 97 3.13 -11.98 -2.30
N ILE A 98 2.45 -12.34 -1.22
CA ILE A 98 3.05 -13.00 -0.08
C ILE A 98 2.57 -14.45 -0.04
N PHE A 99 3.51 -15.36 0.07
CA PHE A 99 3.28 -16.79 0.18
C PHE A 99 3.51 -17.26 1.61
N VAL A 100 2.85 -18.34 1.98
CA VAL A 100 2.95 -18.94 3.30
C VAL A 100 3.32 -20.41 3.20
N ARG A 101 4.08 -20.89 4.17
CA ARG A 101 4.32 -22.30 4.44
C ARG A 101 3.88 -22.60 5.86
N VAL A 102 3.04 -23.59 6.02
CA VAL A 102 2.58 -24.11 7.31
C VAL A 102 3.15 -25.50 7.49
N THR A 103 3.85 -25.73 8.58
CA THR A 103 4.46 -27.02 8.92
C THR A 103 3.88 -27.54 10.23
N ASN A 104 3.31 -28.73 10.22
CA ASN A 104 2.91 -29.40 11.45
C ASN A 104 4.13 -29.91 12.20
N LYS A 105 4.35 -29.44 13.43
CA LYS A 105 5.54 -29.76 14.25
C LYS A 105 5.64 -31.21 14.64
N ALA A 106 4.50 -31.88 14.84
CA ALA A 106 4.49 -33.29 15.27
C ALA A 106 4.72 -34.26 14.12
N THR A 107 4.22 -33.95 12.93
CA THR A 107 4.26 -34.88 11.77
C THR A 107 5.27 -34.48 10.70
N GLY A 108 5.71 -33.22 10.68
CA GLY A 108 6.53 -32.66 9.62
C GLY A 108 5.77 -32.43 8.30
N CYS A 109 4.46 -32.65 8.28
CA CYS A 109 3.65 -32.39 7.08
C CYS A 109 3.59 -30.90 6.77
N ILE A 110 3.64 -30.58 5.48
CA ILE A 110 3.78 -29.20 4.97
C ILE A 110 2.62 -28.88 4.05
N SER A 111 2.14 -27.65 4.13
CA SER A 111 1.27 -27.02 3.15
C SER A 111 1.80 -25.64 2.82
N SER A 112 1.80 -25.27 1.53
CA SER A 112 2.24 -23.96 1.08
C SER A 112 1.27 -23.39 0.05
N GLY A 113 1.24 -22.06 -0.08
CA GLY A 113 0.43 -21.40 -1.09
C GLY A 113 0.46 -19.88 -0.95
N LYS A 114 -0.21 -19.19 -1.86
CA LYS A 114 -0.39 -17.74 -1.77
C LYS A 114 -1.24 -17.41 -0.55
N ALA A 115 -0.73 -16.52 0.31
CA ALA A 115 -1.42 -16.08 1.51
C ALA A 115 -2.29 -14.85 1.24
N PHE A 116 -1.70 -13.75 0.77
CA PHE A 116 -2.38 -12.47 0.51
C PHE A 116 -1.54 -11.61 -0.45
N ASN A 117 -2.11 -10.48 -0.89
CA ASN A 117 -1.32 -9.41 -1.49
C ASN A 117 -1.05 -8.32 -0.44
N LEU A 118 0.16 -7.82 -0.48
CA LEU A 118 0.57 -6.64 0.25
C LEU A 118 0.55 -5.47 -0.73
N VAL A 119 -0.30 -4.47 -0.48
CA VAL A 119 -0.49 -3.33 -1.36
C VAL A 119 0.00 -2.08 -0.65
N VAL A 120 0.96 -1.37 -1.25
CA VAL A 120 1.45 -0.08 -0.76
C VAL A 120 0.93 1.00 -1.69
N ASN A 121 0.11 1.89 -1.16
CA ASN A 121 -0.40 3.06 -1.86
C ASN A 121 0.57 4.23 -1.62
N THR A 122 0.92 4.94 -2.68
CA THR A 122 1.73 6.15 -2.57
C THR A 122 0.97 7.26 -1.87
N LEU A 123 1.69 8.14 -1.18
CA LEU A 123 1.10 9.32 -0.57
C LEU A 123 0.68 10.34 -1.64
N PRO A 124 -0.44 11.04 -1.45
CA PRO A 124 -0.77 12.18 -2.27
C PRO A 124 0.24 13.30 -2.05
N ILE A 125 0.65 13.94 -3.13
CA ILE A 125 1.51 15.14 -3.06
C ILE A 125 0.59 16.36 -3.01
N VAL A 126 0.91 17.28 -2.10
CA VAL A 126 0.34 18.62 -2.05
C VAL A 126 1.39 19.56 -2.61
N PHE A 127 1.07 20.19 -3.72
CA PHE A 127 1.94 21.22 -4.31
C PHE A 127 1.63 22.57 -3.69
N GLU A 128 2.66 23.40 -3.55
CA GLU A 128 2.48 24.79 -3.17
C GLU A 128 1.78 25.54 -4.29
N VAL A 129 0.86 26.40 -3.92
CA VAL A 129 0.14 27.27 -4.85
C VAL A 129 0.52 28.73 -4.55
N ASP A 130 0.51 29.54 -5.59
CA ASP A 130 0.75 30.97 -5.43
C ASP A 130 -0.39 31.67 -4.68
N ASP A 131 -0.06 32.77 -4.00
CA ASP A 131 -1.04 33.59 -3.33
C ASP A 131 -2.07 34.16 -4.33
N LEU A 132 -3.30 34.25 -3.91
CA LEU A 132 -4.37 34.92 -4.65
C LEU A 132 -4.45 36.38 -4.20
N PHE A 133 -4.33 37.31 -5.15
CA PHE A 133 -4.44 38.74 -4.93
C PHE A 133 -5.66 39.26 -5.66
N LEU A 134 -6.50 40.01 -4.96
CA LEU A 134 -7.59 40.79 -5.54
C LEU A 134 -7.55 42.20 -4.95
N CYS A 135 -7.88 43.16 -5.78
CA CYS A 135 -7.98 44.56 -5.35
C CYS A 135 -9.41 44.88 -4.89
N ASP A 136 -9.51 45.69 -3.85
CA ASP A 136 -10.75 46.35 -3.45
C ASP A 136 -11.05 47.46 -4.49
N ASP A 137 -12.10 47.25 -5.31
CA ASP A 137 -12.41 48.12 -6.46
C ASP A 137 -13.39 49.25 -6.12
N ASP A 138 -14.08 49.17 -4.98
CA ASP A 138 -15.05 50.16 -4.52
C ASP A 138 -14.68 50.89 -3.19
N TYR A 139 -13.53 50.57 -2.62
CA TYR A 139 -12.96 51.15 -1.42
C TYR A 139 -13.80 50.96 -0.15
N ASP A 140 -14.58 49.88 -0.08
CA ASP A 140 -15.38 49.56 1.10
C ASP A 140 -14.63 48.75 2.16
N GLY A 141 -13.41 48.26 1.83
CA GLY A 141 -12.56 47.44 2.70
C GLY A 141 -12.92 45.96 2.66
N ILE A 142 -13.78 45.55 1.73
CA ILE A 142 -14.18 44.13 1.53
C ILE A 142 -13.82 43.73 0.11
N VAL A 143 -13.17 42.59 -0.04
CA VAL A 143 -12.88 42.02 -1.34
C VAL A 143 -13.71 40.76 -1.53
N GLU A 144 -14.58 40.76 -2.51
CA GLU A 144 -15.42 39.61 -2.89
C GLU A 144 -14.87 38.91 -4.14
N GLY A 145 -15.27 37.64 -4.33
CA GLY A 145 -15.04 36.96 -5.59
C GLY A 145 -13.74 36.18 -5.69
N PHE A 146 -13.08 35.83 -4.58
CA PHE A 146 -11.98 34.93 -4.59
C PHE A 146 -12.38 33.56 -5.20
N ASN A 147 -11.77 33.23 -6.33
CA ASN A 147 -12.01 31.95 -7.01
C ASN A 147 -10.92 30.95 -6.62
N LEU A 148 -11.15 30.19 -5.55
CA LEU A 148 -10.21 29.15 -5.10
C LEU A 148 -10.14 27.98 -6.08
N GLU A 149 -11.16 27.78 -6.92
CA GLU A 149 -11.16 26.70 -7.92
C GLU A 149 -10.12 26.95 -9.01
N SER A 150 -9.74 28.21 -9.28
CA SER A 150 -8.69 28.56 -10.23
C SER A 150 -7.36 27.90 -9.88
N ARG A 151 -7.08 27.67 -8.60
CA ARG A 151 -5.85 27.03 -8.10
C ARG A 151 -5.90 25.51 -8.02
N THR A 152 -7.02 24.88 -8.39
CA THR A 152 -7.19 23.42 -8.30
C THR A 152 -6.16 22.67 -9.14
N ASN A 153 -5.79 23.17 -10.31
CA ASN A 153 -4.81 22.54 -11.19
C ASN A 153 -3.41 22.61 -10.60
N GLU A 154 -3.03 23.72 -9.99
CA GLU A 154 -1.73 23.88 -9.31
C GLU A 154 -1.61 22.89 -8.16
N LEU A 155 -2.66 22.78 -7.32
CA LEU A 155 -2.70 21.81 -6.23
C LEU A 155 -2.55 20.36 -6.69
N ARG A 156 -3.01 20.02 -7.90
CA ARG A 156 -3.04 18.65 -8.40
C ARG A 156 -1.83 18.26 -9.23
N SER A 157 -1.23 19.20 -9.94
CA SER A 157 -0.18 18.90 -10.94
C SER A 157 1.18 19.53 -10.65
N GLY A 158 1.27 20.37 -9.61
CA GLY A 158 2.51 21.06 -9.32
C GLY A 158 2.97 21.89 -10.48
N ASN A 159 2.24 22.96 -10.73
CA ASN A 159 2.66 24.04 -11.58
C ASN A 159 2.41 23.87 -13.10
N ASP A 160 1.41 24.57 -13.59
CA ASP A 160 1.50 25.18 -14.89
C ASP A 160 1.37 26.71 -14.74
N LEU A 161 2.44 27.37 -14.32
CA LEU A 161 2.57 28.85 -14.32
C LEU A 161 2.55 29.42 -15.76
N THR A 162 2.24 28.61 -16.76
CA THR A 162 2.29 29.00 -18.16
C THR A 162 0.91 29.23 -18.78
N ASP A 163 -0.16 29.22 -18.00
CA ASP A 163 -1.47 29.63 -18.52
C ASP A 163 -1.49 31.16 -18.70
N PRO A 164 -1.45 31.67 -19.96
CA PRO A 164 -1.50 33.09 -20.23
C PRO A 164 -2.86 33.73 -19.86
N ASN A 165 -3.81 32.94 -19.40
CA ASN A 165 -5.11 33.41 -18.90
C ASN A 165 -5.18 33.45 -17.37
N ASP A 166 -4.09 33.14 -16.66
CA ASP A 166 -3.99 33.34 -15.23
C ASP A 166 -3.93 34.85 -14.93
N LEU A 167 -5.13 35.45 -14.87
CA LEU A 167 -5.32 36.87 -14.61
C LEU A 167 -5.14 37.24 -13.16
N ASP A 168 -4.89 36.24 -12.26
CA ASP A 168 -4.85 36.45 -10.82
C ASP A 168 -3.51 37.02 -10.32
N ASN A 169 -2.53 37.22 -11.21
CA ASN A 169 -1.23 37.81 -10.87
C ASN A 169 -1.15 39.30 -11.21
N GLN A 170 -2.25 40.02 -11.10
CA GLN A 170 -2.23 41.47 -11.22
C GLN A 170 -2.02 42.14 -9.85
N SER A 171 -0.83 42.64 -9.63
CA SER A 171 -0.57 43.50 -8.47
C SER A 171 -1.41 44.80 -8.59
N CYS A 172 -2.08 45.17 -7.51
CA CYS A 172 -2.81 46.42 -7.36
C CYS A 172 -1.89 47.64 -7.49
#